data_f475e62505255e9bfb03f0e43771d40b
#
_entry.id   f475e62505255e9bfb03f0e43771d40b
#
_cell.length_a   1.000
_cell.length_b   1.000
_cell.length_c   1.000
_cell.angle_alpha   90.00
_cell.angle_beta   90.00
_cell.angle_gamma   90.00
#
_symmetry.space_group_name_H-M   'P 1'
#
loop_
_entity.id
_entity.type
_entity.pdbx_description
1 polymer ?
#
loop_
_entity_poly.entity_id
_entity_poly.type
_entity_poly.pdbx_seq_one_letter_code
_entity_poly.pdbx_strand_id
1 'polypeptide(L)'
;MNILNQKIVFISGSRSGIGRSTAILMAKKGARLLLHCRKKGDTLDLIEEIKQYGGQAKEISGDLSKLANITKLAKSITEVWGRVDIMINNAATISPMSMLGNLDIIELEKSMNVNLTSQLALISELWTILSNSKARIINILSGASKNPRKGWSIYCTSKAAFHMLTKQINLEGKEEGIKCFGFSPGLVKTNMQIEIRKSKINEISFLPENNMIDPIEPAKCILSIASGEFDNFDGDFMDIRDEIFNKIISHNLFN
;
A
#
# COMPACT_ATOMS: atom_id res chain seq x y z
N MET A 1 -1.68 -21.06 -11.73
CA MET A 1 -3.13 -20.82 -11.64
C MET A 1 -3.41 -19.31 -11.61
N ASN A 2 -4.30 -18.77 -12.45
CA ASN A 2 -4.62 -17.33 -12.51
C ASN A 2 -5.63 -16.95 -11.43
N ILE A 3 -5.18 -16.93 -10.16
CA ILE A 3 -6.06 -16.70 -8.99
C ILE A 3 -6.70 -15.30 -8.97
N LEU A 4 -6.14 -14.33 -9.71
CA LEU A 4 -6.68 -12.97 -9.86
C LEU A 4 -7.20 -12.70 -11.28
N ASN A 5 -7.59 -13.75 -12.02
CA ASN A 5 -7.99 -13.62 -13.42
C ASN A 5 -9.01 -12.48 -13.64
N GLN A 6 -8.62 -11.49 -14.47
CA GLN A 6 -9.40 -10.30 -14.82
C GLN A 6 -9.79 -9.38 -13.65
N LYS A 7 -9.28 -9.62 -12.43
CA LYS A 7 -9.46 -8.69 -11.30
C LYS A 7 -8.77 -7.38 -11.58
N ILE A 8 -9.45 -6.27 -11.36
CA ILE A 8 -8.89 -4.93 -11.50
C ILE A 8 -8.32 -4.50 -10.16
N VAL A 9 -7.00 -4.27 -10.14
CA VAL A 9 -6.24 -3.96 -8.93
C VAL A 9 -5.64 -2.56 -9.04
N PHE A 10 -6.01 -1.67 -8.14
CA PHE A 10 -5.35 -0.39 -7.96
C PHE A 10 -4.22 -0.50 -6.91
N ILE A 11 -3.03 0.03 -7.22
CA ILE A 11 -1.88 0.03 -6.31
C ILE A 11 -1.32 1.44 -6.22
N SER A 12 -1.42 2.07 -5.05
CA SER A 12 -0.77 3.36 -4.82
C SER A 12 0.73 3.21 -4.57
N GLY A 13 1.54 4.10 -5.15
CA GLY A 13 3.01 4.05 -4.99
C GLY A 13 3.66 2.82 -5.62
N SER A 14 3.23 2.45 -6.84
CA SER A 14 3.66 1.23 -7.54
C SER A 14 5.02 1.34 -8.24
N ARG A 15 5.68 2.51 -8.24
CA ARG A 15 6.94 2.73 -8.95
C ARG A 15 8.10 1.86 -8.45
N SER A 16 8.17 1.58 -7.16
CA SER A 16 9.32 0.90 -6.52
C SER A 16 8.92 0.07 -5.30
N GLY A 17 9.86 -0.69 -4.76
CA GLY A 17 9.72 -1.43 -3.50
C GLY A 17 8.53 -2.37 -3.49
N ILE A 18 7.80 -2.42 -2.38
CA ILE A 18 6.67 -3.32 -2.17
C ILE A 18 5.61 -3.16 -3.28
N GLY A 19 5.25 -1.91 -3.63
CA GLY A 19 4.23 -1.65 -4.65
C GLY A 19 4.59 -2.22 -6.02
N ARG A 20 5.86 -2.08 -6.45
CA ARG A 20 6.36 -2.65 -7.71
C ARG A 20 6.35 -4.18 -7.68
N SER A 21 6.91 -4.78 -6.64
CA SER A 21 6.94 -6.24 -6.50
C SER A 21 5.53 -6.84 -6.46
N THR A 22 4.59 -6.18 -5.76
CA THR A 22 3.18 -6.57 -5.73
C THR A 22 2.54 -6.49 -7.11
N ALA A 23 2.80 -5.41 -7.87
CA ALA A 23 2.27 -5.23 -9.21
C ALA A 23 2.71 -6.37 -10.16
N ILE A 24 4.01 -6.68 -10.18
CA ILE A 24 4.57 -7.75 -11.01
C ILE A 24 3.92 -9.10 -10.63
N LEU A 25 3.85 -9.39 -9.33
CA LEU A 25 3.32 -10.67 -8.85
C LEU A 25 1.84 -10.84 -9.21
N MET A 26 1.02 -9.79 -9.02
CA MET A 26 -0.41 -9.80 -9.35
C MET A 26 -0.67 -9.88 -10.85
N ALA A 27 0.16 -9.21 -11.67
CA ALA A 27 0.08 -9.33 -13.13
C ALA A 27 0.30 -10.78 -13.59
N LYS A 28 1.33 -11.46 -13.05
CA LYS A 28 1.60 -12.88 -13.29
C LYS A 28 0.46 -13.82 -12.88
N LYS A 29 -0.41 -13.37 -11.98
CA LYS A 29 -1.61 -14.11 -11.53
C LYS A 29 -2.90 -13.66 -12.22
N GLY A 30 -2.79 -12.90 -13.33
CA GLY A 30 -3.88 -12.57 -14.25
C GLY A 30 -4.64 -11.28 -13.90
N ALA A 31 -4.16 -10.48 -12.96
CA ALA A 31 -4.76 -9.20 -12.64
C ALA A 31 -4.53 -8.14 -13.74
N ARG A 32 -5.49 -7.21 -13.88
CA ARG A 32 -5.36 -5.97 -14.64
C ARG A 32 -5.02 -4.84 -13.68
N LEU A 33 -3.97 -4.07 -13.95
CA LEU A 33 -3.38 -3.17 -12.96
C LEU A 33 -3.59 -1.69 -13.29
N LEU A 34 -4.02 -0.94 -12.29
CA LEU A 34 -4.03 0.53 -12.23
C LEU A 34 -2.85 0.95 -11.35
N LEU A 35 -1.76 1.35 -11.98
CA LEU A 35 -0.48 1.63 -11.34
C LEU A 35 -0.37 3.12 -11.01
N HIS A 36 -0.55 3.46 -9.73
CA HIS A 36 -0.44 4.85 -9.33
C HIS A 36 1.02 5.25 -9.06
N CYS A 37 1.36 6.42 -9.59
CA CYS A 37 2.64 7.10 -9.37
C CYS A 37 2.45 8.61 -9.19
N ARG A 38 3.47 9.28 -8.63
CA ARG A 38 3.39 10.72 -8.38
C ARG A 38 3.46 11.55 -9.66
N LYS A 39 4.34 11.20 -10.59
CA LYS A 39 4.57 11.92 -11.84
C LYS A 39 4.25 11.02 -13.03
N LYS A 40 3.68 11.62 -14.07
CA LYS A 40 3.42 10.92 -15.33
C LYS A 40 4.72 10.36 -15.92
N GLY A 41 4.69 9.10 -16.33
CA GLY A 41 5.82 8.38 -16.88
C GLY A 41 6.63 7.56 -15.86
N ASP A 42 6.39 7.73 -14.56
CA ASP A 42 7.16 7.07 -13.49
C ASP A 42 6.97 5.54 -13.43
N THR A 43 5.97 4.97 -14.14
CA THR A 43 5.68 3.53 -14.17
C THR A 43 5.74 2.91 -15.56
N LEU A 44 6.25 3.62 -16.57
CA LEU A 44 6.29 3.10 -17.94
C LEU A 44 7.17 1.85 -18.06
N ASP A 45 8.33 1.83 -17.41
CA ASP A 45 9.22 0.66 -17.33
C ASP A 45 8.52 -0.56 -16.72
N LEU A 46 7.74 -0.36 -15.66
CA LEU A 46 6.96 -1.41 -15.01
C LEU A 46 5.83 -1.93 -15.93
N ILE A 47 5.17 -1.03 -16.67
CA ILE A 47 4.14 -1.40 -17.63
C ILE A 47 4.75 -2.28 -18.75
N GLU A 48 5.89 -1.90 -19.28
CA GLU A 48 6.58 -2.71 -20.31
C GLU A 48 7.00 -4.07 -19.76
N GLU A 49 7.52 -4.14 -18.54
CA GLU A 49 7.83 -5.40 -17.88
C GLU A 49 6.59 -6.29 -17.72
N ILE A 50 5.46 -5.72 -17.28
CA ILE A 50 4.20 -6.46 -17.12
C ILE A 50 3.69 -6.99 -18.47
N LYS A 51 3.80 -6.22 -19.54
CA LYS A 51 3.44 -6.66 -20.90
C LYS A 51 4.24 -7.87 -21.36
N GLN A 52 5.53 -7.99 -20.99
CA GLN A 52 6.37 -9.14 -21.34
C GLN A 52 5.81 -10.46 -20.78
N TYR A 53 5.03 -10.39 -19.70
CA TYR A 53 4.32 -11.55 -19.12
C TYR A 53 2.89 -11.71 -19.65
N GLY A 54 2.49 -10.95 -20.68
CA GLY A 54 1.11 -10.95 -21.19
C GLY A 54 0.11 -10.20 -20.29
N GLY A 55 0.58 -9.48 -19.26
CA GLY A 55 -0.25 -8.73 -18.34
C GLY A 55 -0.76 -7.40 -18.91
N GLN A 56 -1.77 -6.83 -18.27
CA GLN A 56 -2.34 -5.53 -18.61
C GLN A 56 -2.15 -4.54 -17.47
N ALA A 57 -1.58 -3.38 -17.77
CA ALA A 57 -1.41 -2.31 -16.80
C ALA A 57 -1.64 -0.94 -17.44
N LYS A 58 -2.17 0.00 -16.66
CA LYS A 58 -2.33 1.41 -17.01
C LYS A 58 -1.77 2.29 -15.91
N GLU A 59 -1.06 3.34 -16.31
CA GLU A 59 -0.56 4.34 -15.38
C GLU A 59 -1.68 5.28 -14.92
N ILE A 60 -1.72 5.56 -13.63
CA ILE A 60 -2.57 6.56 -12.99
C ILE A 60 -1.64 7.54 -12.26
N SER A 61 -1.45 8.74 -12.77
CA SER A 61 -0.54 9.70 -12.17
C SER A 61 -1.26 10.76 -11.34
N GLY A 62 -0.74 11.05 -10.14
CA GLY A 62 -1.27 12.09 -9.26
C GLY A 62 -0.43 12.26 -7.99
N ASP A 63 -0.27 13.48 -7.54
CA ASP A 63 0.50 13.78 -6.33
C ASP A 63 -0.41 13.76 -5.10
N LEU A 64 -0.28 12.71 -4.27
CA LEU A 64 -1.04 12.54 -3.04
C LEU A 64 -0.71 13.58 -1.95
N SER A 65 0.35 14.36 -2.08
CA SER A 65 0.61 15.48 -1.17
C SER A 65 -0.37 16.65 -1.38
N LYS A 66 -1.12 16.64 -2.49
CA LYS A 66 -2.04 17.69 -2.92
C LYS A 66 -3.48 17.21 -2.88
N LEU A 67 -4.15 17.39 -1.75
CA LEU A 67 -5.52 16.91 -1.52
C LEU A 67 -6.50 17.38 -2.60
N ALA A 68 -6.36 18.60 -3.12
CA ALA A 68 -7.19 19.15 -4.19
C ALA A 68 -7.20 18.32 -5.50
N ASN A 69 -6.22 17.41 -5.68
CA ASN A 69 -6.13 16.57 -6.89
C ASN A 69 -6.88 15.24 -6.75
N ILE A 70 -7.40 14.90 -5.58
CA ILE A 70 -7.91 13.54 -5.31
C ILE A 70 -9.16 13.21 -6.11
N THR A 71 -10.11 14.11 -6.23
CA THR A 71 -11.30 13.91 -7.07
C THR A 71 -10.93 13.64 -8.54
N LYS A 72 -9.94 14.37 -9.08
CA LYS A 72 -9.43 14.12 -10.44
C LYS A 72 -8.75 12.75 -10.54
N LEU A 73 -7.99 12.37 -9.51
CA LEU A 73 -7.32 11.06 -9.45
C LEU A 73 -8.36 9.92 -9.41
N ALA A 74 -9.39 10.04 -8.57
CA ALA A 74 -10.49 9.08 -8.49
C ALA A 74 -11.20 8.93 -9.85
N LYS A 75 -11.49 10.04 -10.53
CA LYS A 75 -12.06 10.03 -11.86
C LYS A 75 -11.16 9.28 -12.85
N SER A 76 -9.85 9.52 -12.83
CA SER A 76 -8.91 8.82 -13.71
C SER A 76 -8.85 7.30 -13.46
N ILE A 77 -9.06 6.85 -12.21
CA ILE A 77 -9.14 5.43 -11.86
C ILE A 77 -10.41 4.81 -12.46
N THR A 78 -11.55 5.48 -12.30
CA THR A 78 -12.85 4.99 -12.77
C THR A 78 -12.94 4.92 -14.29
N GLU A 79 -12.39 5.91 -15.00
CA GLU A 79 -12.48 6.01 -16.45
C GLU A 79 -11.76 4.88 -17.20
N VAL A 80 -10.78 4.20 -16.59
CA VAL A 80 -10.01 3.17 -17.30
C VAL A 80 -10.83 1.90 -17.53
N TRP A 81 -11.42 1.34 -16.47
CA TRP A 81 -12.16 0.07 -16.55
C TRP A 81 -13.47 0.07 -15.74
N GLY A 82 -13.90 1.20 -15.19
CA GLY A 82 -15.16 1.37 -14.47
C GLY A 82 -15.32 0.56 -13.18
N ARG A 83 -14.23 -0.09 -12.70
CA ARG A 83 -14.28 -1.04 -11.59
C ARG A 83 -12.96 -1.09 -10.84
N VAL A 84 -13.00 -1.39 -9.55
CA VAL A 84 -11.83 -1.73 -8.71
C VAL A 84 -12.22 -2.90 -7.80
N ASP A 85 -11.65 -4.07 -8.04
CA ASP A 85 -11.88 -5.27 -7.22
C ASP A 85 -10.98 -5.32 -6.01
N ILE A 86 -9.75 -4.81 -6.15
CA ILE A 86 -8.74 -4.80 -5.09
C ILE A 86 -8.07 -3.42 -5.09
N MET A 87 -8.01 -2.80 -3.91
CA MET A 87 -7.33 -1.52 -3.70
C MET A 87 -6.19 -1.69 -2.70
N ILE A 88 -4.95 -1.41 -3.13
CA ILE A 88 -3.77 -1.51 -2.27
C ILE A 88 -3.24 -0.11 -1.99
N ASN A 89 -3.45 0.34 -0.77
CA ASN A 89 -2.98 1.62 -0.28
C ASN A 89 -1.56 1.45 0.28
N ASN A 90 -0.57 1.53 -0.62
CA ASN A 90 0.83 1.31 -0.31
C ASN A 90 1.66 2.61 -0.27
N ALA A 91 1.26 3.65 -0.99
CA ALA A 91 2.00 4.91 -1.01
C ALA A 91 2.18 5.49 0.41
N ALA A 92 3.42 5.80 0.76
CA ALA A 92 3.76 6.43 2.03
C ALA A 92 5.10 7.18 1.94
N THR A 93 5.31 8.13 2.85
CA THR A 93 6.59 8.78 3.09
C THR A 93 6.94 8.73 4.57
N ILE A 94 8.23 8.56 4.88
CA ILE A 94 8.75 8.65 6.25
C ILE A 94 9.19 10.08 6.59
N SER A 95 9.47 10.88 5.57
CA SER A 95 9.93 12.26 5.74
C SER A 95 8.76 13.22 5.99
N PRO A 96 9.00 14.26 6.79
CA PRO A 96 10.23 14.59 7.47
C PRO A 96 10.47 13.73 8.73
N MET A 97 11.72 13.35 8.97
CA MET A 97 12.16 12.76 10.22
C MET A 97 12.77 13.85 11.10
N SER A 98 12.08 14.23 12.17
CA SER A 98 12.46 15.32 13.05
C SER A 98 11.90 15.12 14.46
N MET A 99 12.55 15.71 15.44
CA MET A 99 12.00 15.80 16.80
C MET A 99 10.74 16.67 16.78
N LEU A 100 9.78 16.36 17.64
CA LEU A 100 8.47 16.99 17.66
C LEU A 100 8.52 18.54 17.73
N GLY A 101 9.43 19.08 18.52
CA GLY A 101 9.61 20.54 18.66
C GLY A 101 10.24 21.23 17.44
N ASN A 102 10.73 20.47 16.44
CA ASN A 102 11.43 21.01 15.27
C ASN A 102 10.73 20.62 13.95
N LEU A 103 9.44 20.32 13.99
CA LEU A 103 8.67 19.95 12.81
C LEU A 103 8.42 21.18 11.91
N ASP A 104 8.69 21.03 10.64
CA ASP A 104 8.23 21.94 9.60
C ASP A 104 6.75 21.67 9.30
N ILE A 105 5.89 22.70 9.43
CA ILE A 105 4.44 22.58 9.29
C ILE A 105 4.04 22.25 7.84
N ILE A 106 4.76 22.78 6.85
CA ILE A 106 4.47 22.53 5.43
C ILE A 106 4.79 21.07 5.09
N GLU A 107 5.94 20.58 5.55
CA GLU A 107 6.31 19.18 5.34
C GLU A 107 5.43 18.21 6.16
N LEU A 108 4.97 18.61 7.35
CA LEU A 108 3.97 17.89 8.13
C LEU A 108 2.68 17.71 7.32
N GLU A 109 2.12 18.79 6.78
CA GLU A 109 0.90 18.74 5.97
C GLU A 109 1.07 17.81 4.76
N LYS A 110 2.14 17.97 3.99
CA LYS A 110 2.42 17.09 2.83
C LYS A 110 2.49 15.62 3.21
N SER A 111 3.18 15.32 4.30
CA SER A 111 3.35 13.93 4.77
C SER A 111 2.04 13.34 5.27
N MET A 112 1.24 14.09 6.03
CA MET A 112 -0.09 13.66 6.46
C MET A 112 -1.02 13.43 5.27
N ASN A 113 -0.96 14.30 4.25
CA ASN A 113 -1.74 14.11 3.04
C ASN A 113 -1.34 12.80 2.33
N VAL A 114 -0.06 12.53 2.11
CA VAL A 114 0.39 11.28 1.46
C VAL A 114 0.00 10.05 2.25
N ASN A 115 0.24 10.05 3.57
CA ASN A 115 0.14 8.85 4.40
C ASN A 115 -1.29 8.54 4.86
N LEU A 116 -2.18 9.55 4.91
CA LEU A 116 -3.51 9.40 5.47
C LEU A 116 -4.59 10.12 4.67
N THR A 117 -4.56 11.46 4.62
CA THR A 117 -5.72 12.28 4.22
C THR A 117 -6.13 12.00 2.76
N SER A 118 -5.17 11.96 1.85
CA SER A 118 -5.45 11.68 0.43
C SER A 118 -5.90 10.25 0.18
N GLN A 119 -5.42 9.29 0.98
CA GLN A 119 -5.86 7.90 0.86
C GLN A 119 -7.29 7.73 1.39
N LEU A 120 -7.64 8.35 2.51
CA LEU A 120 -9.00 8.41 3.02
C LEU A 120 -9.93 9.06 2.01
N ALA A 121 -9.57 10.24 1.50
CA ALA A 121 -10.37 10.96 0.50
C ALA A 121 -10.54 10.14 -0.78
N LEU A 122 -9.51 9.43 -1.24
CA LEU A 122 -9.59 8.57 -2.43
C LEU A 122 -10.53 7.37 -2.21
N ILE A 123 -10.49 6.74 -1.04
CA ILE A 123 -11.44 5.69 -0.66
C ILE A 123 -12.87 6.23 -0.68
N SER A 124 -13.10 7.41 -0.10
CA SER A 124 -14.40 8.07 -0.08
C SER A 124 -14.92 8.35 -1.48
N GLU A 125 -14.11 8.94 -2.36
CA GLU A 125 -14.46 9.22 -3.76
C GLU A 125 -14.76 7.95 -4.57
N LEU A 126 -14.11 6.85 -4.24
CA LEU A 126 -14.28 5.55 -4.92
C LEU A 126 -15.29 4.63 -4.23
N TRP A 127 -15.92 5.06 -3.12
CA TRP A 127 -16.75 4.19 -2.28
C TRP A 127 -17.79 3.40 -3.06
N THR A 128 -18.57 4.07 -3.90
CA THR A 128 -19.62 3.42 -4.73
C THR A 128 -19.05 2.32 -5.63
N ILE A 129 -17.86 2.53 -6.23
CA ILE A 129 -17.23 1.54 -7.10
C ILE A 129 -16.69 0.37 -6.28
N LEU A 130 -16.11 0.66 -5.12
CA LEU A 130 -15.60 -0.35 -4.19
C LEU A 130 -16.73 -1.21 -3.64
N SER A 131 -17.86 -0.60 -3.29
CA SER A 131 -19.08 -1.28 -2.85
C SER A 131 -19.67 -2.17 -3.94
N ASN A 132 -19.89 -1.62 -5.14
CA ASN A 132 -20.42 -2.39 -6.28
C ASN A 132 -19.53 -3.59 -6.65
N SER A 133 -18.24 -3.50 -6.42
CA SER A 133 -17.27 -4.57 -6.67
C SER A 133 -17.13 -5.54 -5.49
N LYS A 134 -17.72 -5.25 -4.33
CA LYS A 134 -17.43 -5.92 -3.06
C LYS A 134 -15.92 -6.00 -2.85
N ALA A 135 -15.28 -4.84 -2.94
CA ALA A 135 -13.85 -4.73 -3.08
C ALA A 135 -13.09 -5.21 -1.83
N ARG A 136 -11.88 -5.67 -2.08
CA ARG A 136 -10.90 -5.96 -1.03
C ARG A 136 -9.90 -4.81 -0.96
N ILE A 137 -9.81 -4.16 0.21
CA ILE A 137 -8.91 -3.04 0.47
C ILE A 137 -7.76 -3.54 1.34
N ILE A 138 -6.53 -3.27 0.95
CA ILE A 138 -5.33 -3.63 1.72
C ILE A 138 -4.56 -2.36 2.04
N ASN A 139 -4.55 -1.99 3.31
CA ASN A 139 -3.82 -0.83 3.82
C ASN A 139 -2.45 -1.26 4.32
N ILE A 140 -1.38 -0.73 3.71
CA ILE A 140 -0.02 -1.04 4.17
C ILE A 140 0.27 -0.21 5.42
N LEU A 141 0.27 -0.90 6.56
CA LEU A 141 0.53 -0.38 7.89
C LEU A 141 2.03 -0.43 8.24
N SER A 142 2.33 -0.37 9.51
CA SER A 142 3.67 -0.50 10.08
C SER A 142 3.57 -0.80 11.57
N GLY A 143 4.57 -1.43 12.15
CA GLY A 143 4.73 -1.50 13.61
C GLY A 143 4.75 -0.13 14.29
N ALA A 144 5.06 0.94 13.54
CA ALA A 144 4.97 2.33 13.98
C ALA A 144 3.53 2.80 14.28
N SER A 145 2.50 2.09 13.82
CA SER A 145 1.11 2.37 14.18
C SER A 145 0.76 1.99 15.64
N LYS A 146 1.55 1.12 16.24
CA LYS A 146 1.37 0.64 17.62
C LYS A 146 2.47 1.14 18.56
N ASN A 147 3.66 1.39 18.03
CA ASN A 147 4.84 1.71 18.85
C ASN A 147 5.48 3.01 18.36
N PRO A 148 5.63 4.04 19.22
CA PRO A 148 6.25 5.29 18.84
C PRO A 148 7.75 5.10 18.56
N ARG A 149 8.29 5.96 17.68
CA ARG A 149 9.72 6.01 17.36
C ARG A 149 10.21 7.45 17.42
N LYS A 150 11.38 7.64 18.02
CA LYS A 150 12.01 8.96 18.12
C LYS A 150 12.20 9.56 16.72
N GLY A 151 11.76 10.79 16.52
CA GLY A 151 11.86 11.50 15.24
C GLY A 151 10.88 11.07 14.16
N TRP A 152 9.93 10.16 14.44
CA TRP A 152 8.92 9.69 13.49
C TRP A 152 7.50 10.11 13.86
N SER A 153 7.35 11.26 14.52
CA SER A 153 6.05 11.69 15.07
C SER A 153 4.94 11.68 14.00
N ILE A 154 5.20 12.28 12.83
CA ILE A 154 4.23 12.32 11.74
C ILE A 154 3.94 10.92 11.21
N TYR A 155 4.98 10.12 10.97
CA TYR A 155 4.82 8.76 10.45
C TYR A 155 4.04 7.87 11.41
N CYS A 156 4.41 7.85 12.70
CA CYS A 156 3.71 7.05 13.71
C CYS A 156 2.25 7.45 13.84
N THR A 157 1.95 8.75 13.94
CA THR A 157 0.57 9.25 14.09
C THR A 157 -0.26 8.97 12.82
N SER A 158 0.31 9.19 11.63
CA SER A 158 -0.38 8.88 10.38
C SER A 158 -0.67 7.38 10.23
N LYS A 159 0.28 6.49 10.60
CA LYS A 159 0.07 5.04 10.55
C LYS A 159 -0.89 4.52 11.62
N ALA A 160 -0.91 5.13 12.80
CA ALA A 160 -1.91 4.84 13.83
C ALA A 160 -3.34 5.25 13.36
N ALA A 161 -3.48 6.44 12.78
CA ALA A 161 -4.73 6.89 12.20
C ALA A 161 -5.15 5.99 11.00
N PHE A 162 -4.19 5.57 10.17
CA PHE A 162 -4.48 4.67 9.03
C PHE A 162 -4.89 3.26 9.49
N HIS A 163 -4.38 2.78 10.62
CA HIS A 163 -4.86 1.56 11.27
C HIS A 163 -6.31 1.73 11.77
N MET A 164 -6.64 2.86 12.40
CA MET A 164 -8.02 3.16 12.79
C MET A 164 -8.94 3.23 11.56
N LEU A 165 -8.50 3.85 10.46
CA LEU A 165 -9.24 3.88 9.21
C LEU A 165 -9.53 2.47 8.66
N THR A 166 -8.61 1.52 8.81
CA THR A 166 -8.85 0.12 8.42
C THR A 166 -10.06 -0.47 9.15
N LYS A 167 -10.15 -0.23 10.47
CA LYS A 167 -11.30 -0.66 11.29
C LYS A 167 -12.59 0.04 10.89
N GLN A 168 -12.52 1.35 10.60
CA GLN A 168 -13.67 2.14 10.19
C GLN A 168 -14.23 1.67 8.85
N ILE A 169 -13.36 1.35 7.87
CA ILE A 169 -13.79 0.79 6.59
C ILE A 169 -14.50 -0.56 6.78
N ASN A 170 -13.99 -1.42 7.65
CA ASN A 170 -14.65 -2.70 7.95
C ASN A 170 -16.00 -2.50 8.63
N LEU A 171 -16.12 -1.51 9.52
CA LEU A 171 -17.38 -1.21 10.20
C LEU A 171 -18.44 -0.69 9.21
N GLU A 172 -18.07 0.29 8.36
CA GLU A 172 -19.01 0.95 7.44
C GLU A 172 -19.28 0.11 6.18
N GLY A 173 -18.26 -0.59 5.66
CA GLY A 173 -18.35 -1.33 4.41
C GLY A 173 -18.87 -2.76 4.54
N LYS A 174 -19.08 -3.27 5.76
CA LYS A 174 -19.45 -4.66 6.00
C LYS A 174 -20.73 -5.08 5.28
N GLU A 175 -21.79 -4.29 5.38
CA GLU A 175 -23.08 -4.60 4.76
C GLU A 175 -23.01 -4.47 3.23
N GLU A 176 -22.10 -3.68 2.72
CA GLU A 176 -21.83 -3.50 1.29
C GLU A 176 -20.86 -4.56 0.73
N GLY A 177 -20.35 -5.45 1.58
CA GLY A 177 -19.45 -6.54 1.21
C GLY A 177 -18.01 -6.12 1.00
N ILE A 178 -17.63 -4.89 1.39
CA ILE A 178 -16.24 -4.43 1.39
C ILE A 178 -15.49 -5.13 2.53
N LYS A 179 -14.26 -5.60 2.25
CA LYS A 179 -13.35 -6.15 3.25
C LYS A 179 -12.06 -5.34 3.27
N CYS A 180 -11.64 -4.91 4.44
CA CYS A 180 -10.42 -4.12 4.61
C CYS A 180 -9.42 -4.84 5.51
N PHE A 181 -8.17 -4.91 5.07
CA PHE A 181 -7.06 -5.57 5.78
C PHE A 181 -5.94 -4.58 6.02
N GLY A 182 -5.44 -4.53 7.25
CA GLY A 182 -4.23 -3.80 7.60
C GLY A 182 -3.02 -4.73 7.61
N PHE A 183 -2.02 -4.47 6.78
CA PHE A 183 -0.84 -5.32 6.68
C PHE A 183 0.44 -4.56 7.01
N SER A 184 1.20 -5.05 7.98
CA SER A 184 2.53 -4.55 8.39
C SER A 184 3.61 -5.41 7.74
N PRO A 185 4.38 -4.87 6.78
CA PRO A 185 5.35 -5.63 5.98
C PRO A 185 6.69 -5.85 6.69
N GLY A 186 6.87 -5.36 7.92
CA GLY A 186 8.15 -5.43 8.63
C GLY A 186 9.21 -4.47 8.06
N LEU A 187 10.48 -4.83 8.21
CA LEU A 187 11.62 -4.07 7.67
C LEU A 187 11.95 -4.60 6.27
N VAL A 188 11.73 -3.77 5.25
CA VAL A 188 11.84 -4.16 3.84
C VAL A 188 12.91 -3.33 3.13
N LYS A 189 13.75 -3.94 2.30
CA LYS A 189 14.77 -3.26 1.48
C LYS A 189 14.12 -2.32 0.45
N THR A 190 13.93 -1.07 0.82
CA THR A 190 13.26 -0.04 0.00
C THR A 190 13.99 1.31 0.08
N ASN A 191 13.64 2.24 -0.81
CA ASN A 191 14.15 3.61 -0.75
C ASN A 191 13.86 4.31 0.58
N MET A 192 12.72 4.00 1.23
CA MET A 192 12.40 4.51 2.57
C MET A 192 13.46 4.12 3.59
N GLN A 193 14.02 2.91 3.52
CA GLN A 193 15.09 2.48 4.43
C GLN A 193 16.40 3.23 4.17
N ILE A 194 16.67 3.64 2.93
CA ILE A 194 17.84 4.49 2.61
C ILE A 194 17.68 5.86 3.29
N GLU A 195 16.47 6.45 3.26
CA GLU A 195 16.18 7.71 3.97
C GLU A 195 16.32 7.56 5.49
N ILE A 196 15.77 6.47 6.07
CA ILE A 196 15.87 6.17 7.50
C ILE A 196 17.34 6.07 7.94
N ARG A 197 18.17 5.34 7.18
CA ARG A 197 19.59 5.19 7.48
C ARG A 197 20.35 6.51 7.43
N LYS A 198 20.04 7.35 6.44
CA LYS A 198 20.64 8.69 6.31
C LYS A 198 20.29 9.61 7.48
N SER A 199 19.13 9.46 8.08
CA SER A 199 18.66 10.32 9.16
C SER A 199 19.44 10.15 10.48
N LYS A 200 19.91 8.93 10.78
CA LYS A 200 20.59 8.56 12.03
C LYS A 200 19.82 8.96 13.31
N ILE A 201 18.49 9.11 13.22
CA ILE A 201 17.69 9.74 14.28
C ILE A 201 17.27 8.77 15.40
N ASN A 202 17.18 7.48 15.11
CA ASN A 202 16.80 6.44 16.05
C ASN A 202 17.49 5.09 15.74
N GLU A 203 17.24 4.10 16.58
CA GLU A 203 17.85 2.77 16.49
C GLU A 203 17.63 2.05 15.16
N ILE A 204 16.50 2.29 14.48
CA ILE A 204 16.20 1.66 13.19
C ILE A 204 17.18 2.10 12.11
N SER A 205 17.72 3.31 12.23
CA SER A 205 18.71 3.87 11.27
C SER A 205 20.03 3.06 11.24
N PHE A 206 20.31 2.29 12.30
CA PHE A 206 21.56 1.55 12.45
C PHE A 206 21.40 0.03 12.30
N LEU A 207 20.19 -0.45 12.03
CA LEU A 207 19.97 -1.89 11.84
C LEU A 207 20.75 -2.41 10.63
N PRO A 208 21.39 -3.59 10.74
CA PRO A 208 22.08 -4.24 9.64
C PRO A 208 21.14 -4.50 8.46
N GLU A 209 21.67 -4.46 7.25
CA GLU A 209 20.87 -4.65 6.03
C GLU A 209 20.32 -6.09 5.90
N ASN A 210 21.03 -7.07 6.47
CA ASN A 210 20.59 -8.46 6.54
C ASN A 210 19.36 -8.69 7.44
N ASN A 211 18.99 -7.71 8.27
CA ASN A 211 17.74 -7.73 9.03
C ASN A 211 16.52 -7.31 8.20
N MET A 212 16.72 -6.94 6.94
CA MET A 212 15.67 -6.50 6.05
C MET A 212 15.33 -7.58 5.04
N ILE A 213 14.05 -7.80 4.82
CA ILE A 213 13.56 -8.75 3.82
C ILE A 213 13.46 -8.10 2.43
N ASP A 214 13.46 -8.94 1.40
CA ASP A 214 13.24 -8.49 0.02
C ASP A 214 11.78 -8.04 -0.17
N PRO A 215 11.49 -6.98 -0.97
CA PRO A 215 10.12 -6.55 -1.27
C PRO A 215 9.20 -7.63 -1.83
N ILE A 216 9.74 -8.70 -2.40
CA ILE A 216 8.94 -9.82 -2.90
C ILE A 216 8.23 -10.57 -1.77
N GLU A 217 8.81 -10.65 -0.58
CA GLU A 217 8.21 -11.40 0.53
C GLU A 217 6.90 -10.76 1.02
N PRO A 218 6.85 -9.45 1.35
CA PRO A 218 5.58 -8.83 1.64
C PRO A 218 4.62 -8.80 0.43
N ALA A 219 5.13 -8.77 -0.81
CA ALA A 219 4.27 -8.85 -1.99
C ALA A 219 3.55 -10.20 -2.10
N LYS A 220 4.18 -11.32 -1.72
CA LYS A 220 3.53 -12.64 -1.62
C LYS A 220 2.40 -12.64 -0.58
N CYS A 221 2.65 -12.05 0.60
CA CYS A 221 1.62 -11.93 1.64
C CYS A 221 0.43 -11.07 1.17
N ILE A 222 0.71 -9.94 0.52
CA ILE A 222 -0.33 -9.08 -0.06
C ILE A 222 -1.14 -9.82 -1.13
N LEU A 223 -0.51 -10.62 -1.97
CA LEU A 223 -1.19 -11.45 -2.97
C LEU A 223 -2.13 -12.47 -2.30
N SER A 224 -1.69 -13.12 -1.22
CA SER A 224 -2.49 -14.08 -0.46
C SER A 224 -3.71 -13.40 0.19
N ILE A 225 -3.53 -12.22 0.79
CA ILE A 225 -4.66 -11.42 1.31
C ILE A 225 -5.62 -11.05 0.15
N ALA A 226 -5.08 -10.63 -0.98
CA ALA A 226 -5.84 -10.23 -2.15
C ALA A 226 -6.64 -11.40 -2.77
N SER A 227 -6.13 -12.64 -2.71
CA SER A 227 -6.80 -13.84 -3.24
C SER A 227 -7.99 -14.33 -2.40
N GLY A 228 -8.12 -13.85 -1.16
CA GLY A 228 -9.20 -14.23 -0.25
C GLY A 228 -8.84 -15.30 0.77
N GLU A 229 -7.59 -15.74 0.84
CA GLU A 229 -7.14 -16.76 1.80
C GLU A 229 -7.37 -16.33 3.27
N PHE A 230 -7.45 -15.02 3.50
CA PHE A 230 -7.61 -14.43 4.84
C PHE A 230 -9.01 -13.88 5.13
N ASP A 231 -10.00 -14.25 4.35
CA ASP A 231 -11.37 -13.70 4.48
C ASP A 231 -12.07 -14.02 5.80
N ASN A 232 -11.61 -15.05 6.51
CA ASN A 232 -12.14 -15.47 7.80
C ASN A 232 -11.36 -14.89 9.00
N PHE A 233 -10.33 -14.09 8.74
CA PHE A 233 -9.55 -13.45 9.79
C PHE A 233 -10.08 -12.04 10.05
N ASP A 234 -9.99 -11.61 11.32
CA ASP A 234 -10.12 -10.21 11.67
C ASP A 234 -8.82 -9.50 11.21
N GLY A 235 -8.87 -8.94 10.01
CA GLY A 235 -7.74 -8.44 9.27
C GLY A 235 -7.34 -7.01 9.62
N ASP A 236 -7.72 -6.46 10.77
CA ASP A 236 -7.47 -5.04 11.07
C ASP A 236 -5.96 -4.73 11.25
N PHE A 237 -5.17 -5.68 11.75
CA PHE A 237 -3.72 -5.58 11.82
C PHE A 237 -3.03 -6.95 11.72
N MET A 238 -2.49 -7.25 10.56
CA MET A 238 -1.72 -8.46 10.25
C MET A 238 -0.24 -8.08 10.08
N ASP A 239 0.67 -8.78 10.76
CA ASP A 239 2.11 -8.53 10.63
C ASP A 239 2.78 -9.69 9.88
N ILE A 240 3.74 -9.40 8.99
CA ILE A 240 4.44 -10.41 8.20
C ILE A 240 5.14 -11.46 9.08
N ARG A 241 5.39 -11.13 10.35
CA ARG A 241 6.02 -12.03 11.33
C ARG A 241 5.02 -12.97 12.02
N ASP A 242 3.71 -12.81 11.77
CA ASP A 242 2.69 -13.70 12.29
C ASP A 242 2.85 -15.09 11.65
N GLU A 243 2.62 -16.15 12.43
CA GLU A 243 2.83 -17.54 11.97
C GLU A 243 2.03 -17.90 10.70
N ILE A 244 0.88 -17.25 10.52
CA ILE A 244 0.04 -17.46 9.33
C ILE A 244 0.76 -17.15 8.01
N PHE A 245 1.74 -16.23 8.02
CA PHE A 245 2.54 -15.88 6.84
C PHE A 245 3.79 -16.75 6.66
N ASN A 246 4.25 -17.47 7.68
CA ASN A 246 5.44 -18.32 7.58
C ASN A 246 5.31 -19.37 6.47
N LYS A 247 4.13 -19.95 6.32
CA LYS A 247 3.85 -20.94 5.25
C LYS A 247 3.91 -20.32 3.87
N ILE A 248 3.44 -19.08 3.70
CA ILE A 248 3.43 -18.35 2.43
C ILE A 248 4.85 -18.03 1.98
N ILE A 249 5.68 -17.57 2.94
CA ILE A 249 7.07 -17.19 2.68
C ILE A 249 7.93 -18.43 2.42
N SER A 250 7.79 -19.49 3.25
CA SER A 250 8.66 -20.66 3.18
C SER A 250 8.35 -21.65 2.04
N HIS A 251 7.08 -21.74 1.59
CA HIS A 251 6.65 -22.77 0.64
C HIS A 251 6.63 -22.32 -0.83
N ASN A 252 7.08 -21.11 -1.14
CA ASN A 252 7.03 -20.58 -2.53
C ASN A 252 5.67 -20.82 -3.22
N LEU A 253 4.57 -20.71 -2.49
CA LEU A 253 3.21 -21.02 -2.96
C LEU A 253 2.79 -20.28 -4.25
N PHE A 254 3.59 -19.32 -4.70
CA PHE A 254 3.29 -18.47 -5.86
C PHE A 254 4.35 -18.48 -6.97
N ASN A 255 5.26 -19.46 -6.98
CA ASN A 255 6.15 -19.69 -8.12
C ASN A 255 5.44 -20.28 -9.34
#